data_65be3fa3580ee60725b9fa70985feff6
#
_entry.id   65be3fa3580ee60725b9fa70985feff6
#
_cell.length_a   1.000
_cell.length_b   1.000
_cell.length_c   1.000
_cell.angle_alpha   90.00
_cell.angle_beta   90.00
_cell.angle_gamma   90.00
#
_symmetry.space_group_name_H-M   'P 1'
#
loop_
_entity.id
_entity.type
_entity.pdbx_description
1 polymer ?
#
loop_
_entity_poly.entity_id
_entity_poly.type
_entity_poly.pdbx_seq_one_letter_code
_entity_poly.pdbx_strand_id
1 'polypeptide(L)'
;MPAQTLSSRLFGQISARRRERYRRRDELAAVDPAEDPRTYALELSTKEFVWGTTQALSFALFRTYAVPSIGELLYETSQFTDEVQKRYDDTALLLSAPVEHGFEPGGEGHAAIRRINQMHGRYDISNDDMLYVLATFVVCPPRWINAYEWRSLTQREIDGVTNYYR
;
A
#
# COMPACT_ATOMS: atom_id res chain seq x y z
N MET A 1 -4.31 -49.53 16.49
CA MET A 1 -4.00 -48.16 16.05
C MET A 1 -3.27 -47.46 17.17
N PRO A 2 -2.03 -46.94 17.01
CA PRO A 2 -1.33 -46.27 18.09
C PRO A 2 -2.03 -44.96 18.42
N ALA A 3 -2.34 -44.77 19.72
CA ALA A 3 -2.92 -43.54 20.22
C ALA A 3 -1.90 -42.41 20.05
N GLN A 4 -2.24 -41.41 19.25
CA GLN A 4 -1.46 -40.19 19.15
C GLN A 4 -1.42 -39.53 20.53
N THR A 5 -0.24 -39.26 21.05
CA THR A 5 -0.08 -38.61 22.35
C THR A 5 -0.61 -37.17 22.29
N LEU A 6 -1.15 -36.64 23.39
CA LEU A 6 -1.62 -35.26 23.53
C LEU A 6 -0.55 -34.26 23.01
N SER A 7 0.72 -34.54 23.26
CA SER A 7 1.86 -33.75 22.80
C SER A 7 1.93 -33.69 21.26
N SER A 8 1.81 -34.84 20.56
CA SER A 8 1.88 -34.87 19.08
C SER A 8 0.71 -34.12 18.42
N ARG A 9 -0.48 -34.16 19.02
CA ARG A 9 -1.65 -33.40 18.55
C ARG A 9 -1.45 -31.91 18.75
N LEU A 10 -0.92 -31.47 19.90
CA LEU A 10 -0.64 -30.08 20.18
C LEU A 10 0.41 -29.50 19.23
N PHE A 11 1.52 -30.23 19.03
CA PHE A 11 2.56 -29.84 18.04
C PHE A 11 2.01 -29.76 16.63
N GLY A 12 1.13 -30.69 16.24
CA GLY A 12 0.46 -30.67 14.93
C GLY A 12 -0.42 -29.43 14.76
N GLN A 13 -1.20 -29.03 15.77
CA GLN A 13 -2.05 -27.85 15.74
C GLN A 13 -1.23 -26.55 15.69
N ILE A 14 -0.16 -26.43 16.48
CA ILE A 14 0.74 -25.27 16.47
C ILE A 14 1.38 -25.12 15.09
N SER A 15 1.87 -26.20 14.50
CA SER A 15 2.47 -26.21 13.18
C SER A 15 1.47 -25.83 12.07
N ALA A 16 0.22 -26.29 12.18
CA ALA A 16 -0.84 -25.94 11.23
C ALA A 16 -1.20 -24.45 11.32
N ARG A 17 -1.39 -23.91 12.55
CA ARG A 17 -1.65 -22.48 12.76
C ARG A 17 -0.49 -21.61 12.27
N ARG A 18 0.75 -22.04 12.45
CA ARG A 18 1.92 -21.34 11.96
C ARG A 18 1.94 -21.30 10.43
N ARG A 19 1.69 -22.44 9.75
CA ARG A 19 1.60 -22.49 8.28
C ARG A 19 0.50 -21.57 7.76
N GLU A 20 -0.69 -21.58 8.34
CA GLU A 20 -1.79 -20.72 7.96
C GLU A 20 -1.42 -19.24 8.11
N ARG A 21 -0.76 -18.87 9.22
CA ARG A 21 -0.34 -17.48 9.48
C ARG A 21 0.66 -16.96 8.44
N TYR A 22 1.53 -17.82 7.90
CA TYR A 22 2.55 -17.43 6.92
C TYR A 22 2.18 -17.79 5.48
N ARG A 23 0.98 -18.28 5.24
CA ARG A 23 0.53 -18.78 3.94
C ARG A 23 0.69 -17.74 2.84
N ARG A 24 0.23 -16.50 3.03
CA ARG A 24 0.36 -15.43 2.02
C ARG A 24 1.80 -15.10 1.68
N ARG A 25 2.65 -14.99 2.67
CA ARG A 25 4.08 -14.78 2.46
C ARG A 25 4.68 -15.88 1.58
N ASP A 26 4.32 -17.12 1.86
CA ASP A 26 4.86 -18.29 1.15
C ASP A 26 4.26 -18.37 -0.27
N GLU A 27 3.01 -17.98 -0.47
CA GLU A 27 2.38 -17.83 -1.79
C GLU A 27 3.05 -16.72 -2.61
N LEU A 28 3.26 -15.54 -2.03
CA LEU A 28 3.95 -14.43 -2.69
C LEU A 28 5.41 -14.78 -3.04
N ALA A 29 6.08 -15.62 -2.25
CA ALA A 29 7.43 -16.05 -2.56
C ALA A 29 7.54 -16.81 -3.90
N ALA A 30 6.45 -17.35 -4.43
CA ALA A 30 6.40 -18.01 -5.73
C ALA A 30 6.15 -17.05 -6.92
N VAL A 31 5.72 -15.81 -6.65
CA VAL A 31 5.46 -14.78 -7.66
C VAL A 31 6.76 -14.03 -7.96
N ASP A 32 7.05 -13.72 -9.23
CA ASP A 32 8.19 -12.87 -9.58
C ASP A 32 7.83 -11.39 -9.34
N PRO A 33 8.55 -10.66 -8.47
CA PRO A 33 8.24 -9.26 -8.17
C PRO A 33 8.49 -8.29 -9.33
N ALA A 34 9.20 -8.71 -10.37
CA ALA A 34 9.40 -7.91 -11.57
C ALA A 34 8.30 -8.13 -12.61
N GLU A 35 7.77 -9.36 -12.69
CA GLU A 35 6.74 -9.73 -13.66
C GLU A 35 5.32 -9.38 -13.18
N ASP A 36 5.05 -9.56 -11.88
CA ASP A 36 3.73 -9.25 -11.31
C ASP A 36 3.83 -8.46 -9.98
N PRO A 37 4.30 -7.20 -10.05
CA PRO A 37 4.42 -6.35 -8.87
C PRO A 37 3.07 -5.95 -8.27
N ARG A 38 1.99 -5.92 -9.09
CA ARG A 38 0.65 -5.58 -8.64
C ARG A 38 0.09 -6.57 -7.62
N THR A 39 0.34 -7.86 -7.82
CA THR A 39 -0.05 -8.88 -6.85
C THR A 39 0.56 -8.62 -5.48
N TYR A 40 1.82 -8.16 -5.39
CA TYR A 40 2.41 -7.75 -4.11
C TYR A 40 1.70 -6.56 -3.49
N ALA A 41 1.45 -5.50 -4.27
CA ALA A 41 0.74 -4.32 -3.77
C ALA A 41 -0.66 -4.70 -3.26
N LEU A 42 -1.42 -5.48 -4.02
CA LEU A 42 -2.77 -5.92 -3.68
C LEU A 42 -2.79 -6.81 -2.42
N GLU A 43 -2.03 -7.90 -2.40
CA GLU A 43 -2.06 -8.87 -1.29
C GLU A 43 -1.57 -8.25 0.03
N LEU A 44 -0.51 -7.43 -0.02
CA LEU A 44 0.05 -6.81 1.19
C LEU A 44 -0.85 -5.71 1.73
N SER A 45 -1.41 -4.84 0.88
CA SER A 45 -2.21 -3.71 1.34
C SER A 45 -3.64 -4.07 1.71
N THR A 46 -4.26 -5.04 1.02
CA THR A 46 -5.69 -5.35 1.21
C THR A 46 -5.96 -6.59 2.06
N LYS A 47 -4.95 -7.45 2.30
CA LYS A 47 -5.16 -8.72 3.00
C LYS A 47 -4.18 -8.99 4.13
N GLU A 48 -2.89 -8.70 3.96
CA GLU A 48 -1.87 -9.06 4.94
C GLU A 48 -1.63 -7.98 5.99
N PHE A 49 -1.46 -6.73 5.56
CA PHE A 49 -1.12 -5.58 6.40
C PHE A 49 -2.10 -4.43 6.21
N VAL A 50 -3.39 -4.71 6.20
CA VAL A 50 -4.45 -3.71 5.93
C VAL A 50 -4.34 -2.52 6.87
N TRP A 51 -4.23 -2.79 8.18
CA TRP A 51 -4.10 -1.75 9.18
C TRP A 51 -2.78 -0.97 9.03
N GLY A 52 -1.65 -1.68 8.94
CA GLY A 52 -0.33 -1.07 8.81
C GLY A 52 -0.19 -0.23 7.55
N THR A 53 -0.71 -0.69 6.42
CA THR A 53 -0.72 0.08 5.18
C THR A 53 -1.57 1.33 5.30
N THR A 54 -2.77 1.24 5.87
CA THR A 54 -3.66 2.39 6.10
C THR A 54 -2.99 3.44 6.99
N GLN A 55 -2.38 3.02 8.12
CA GLN A 55 -1.68 3.95 9.01
C GLN A 55 -0.46 4.59 8.33
N ALA A 56 0.31 3.80 7.61
CA ALA A 56 1.49 4.29 6.89
C ALA A 56 1.14 5.31 5.81
N LEU A 57 0.08 5.06 5.04
CA LEU A 57 -0.39 5.99 3.99
C LEU A 57 -0.99 7.26 4.59
N SER A 58 -1.72 7.15 5.70
CA SER A 58 -2.22 8.32 6.45
C SER A 58 -1.06 9.18 6.96
N PHE A 59 -0.01 8.55 7.48
CA PHE A 59 1.19 9.24 7.91
C PHE A 59 2.00 9.82 6.75
N ALA A 60 2.06 9.13 5.61
CA ALA A 60 2.67 9.64 4.39
C ALA A 60 1.96 10.93 3.94
N LEU A 61 0.62 10.91 3.88
CA LEU A 61 -0.17 12.09 3.56
C LEU A 61 0.08 13.24 4.54
N PHE A 62 0.07 12.97 5.85
CA PHE A 62 0.39 13.98 6.86
C PHE A 62 1.75 14.65 6.63
N ARG A 63 2.78 13.87 6.25
CA ARG A 63 4.11 14.41 5.97
C ARG A 63 4.16 15.37 4.79
N THR A 64 3.27 15.24 3.82
CA THR A 64 3.24 16.14 2.66
C THR A 64 2.90 17.57 3.07
N TYR A 65 2.09 17.76 4.11
CA TYR A 65 1.79 19.09 4.67
C TYR A 65 2.99 19.79 5.31
N ALA A 66 4.02 19.04 5.69
CA ALA A 66 5.23 19.61 6.29
C ALA A 66 6.16 20.24 5.23
N VAL A 67 5.91 20.02 3.93
CA VAL A 67 6.61 20.68 2.84
C VAL A 67 5.88 21.98 2.51
N PRO A 68 6.53 23.17 2.65
CA PRO A 68 5.84 24.47 2.52
C PRO A 68 5.08 24.63 1.21
N SER A 69 5.70 24.30 0.06
CA SER A 69 5.07 24.41 -1.27
C SER A 69 3.82 23.53 -1.41
N ILE A 70 3.88 22.29 -0.90
CA ILE A 70 2.75 21.37 -0.93
C ILE A 70 1.67 21.81 0.05
N GLY A 71 2.05 22.15 1.28
CA GLY A 71 1.12 22.58 2.33
C GLY A 71 0.36 23.85 1.95
N GLU A 72 1.02 24.83 1.34
CA GLU A 72 0.41 26.06 0.84
C GLU A 72 -0.63 25.77 -0.24
N LEU A 73 -0.27 25.00 -1.26
CA LEU A 73 -1.20 24.60 -2.33
C LEU A 73 -2.41 23.83 -1.78
N LEU A 74 -2.20 22.89 -0.85
CA LEU A 74 -3.29 22.15 -0.22
C LEU A 74 -4.21 23.05 0.60
N TYR A 75 -3.67 24.06 1.26
CA TYR A 75 -4.45 25.06 2.00
C TYR A 75 -5.26 25.96 1.05
N GLU A 76 -4.64 26.49 0.00
CA GLU A 76 -5.30 27.36 -0.98
C GLU A 76 -6.46 26.67 -1.72
N THR A 77 -6.36 25.36 -1.94
CA THR A 77 -7.45 24.59 -2.56
C THR A 77 -8.66 24.37 -1.64
N SER A 78 -8.58 24.75 -0.36
CA SER A 78 -9.64 24.71 0.67
C SER A 78 -10.25 23.33 0.97
N GLN A 79 -10.02 22.31 0.15
CA GLN A 79 -10.70 21.02 0.26
C GLN A 79 -10.31 20.22 1.51
N PHE A 80 -9.11 20.46 2.04
CA PHE A 80 -8.65 19.83 3.29
C PHE A 80 -9.12 20.55 4.54
N THR A 81 -9.73 21.72 4.42
CA THR A 81 -10.31 22.48 5.53
C THR A 81 -11.84 22.35 5.56
N ASP A 82 -12.49 22.41 4.40
CA ASP A 82 -13.93 22.52 4.30
C ASP A 82 -14.62 21.17 4.01
N GLU A 83 -13.93 20.25 3.26
CA GLU A 83 -14.47 18.95 2.86
C GLU A 83 -13.49 17.80 3.17
N VAL A 84 -12.90 17.78 4.37
CA VAL A 84 -11.81 16.85 4.76
C VAL A 84 -12.15 15.39 4.50
N GLN A 85 -13.32 14.95 4.95
CA GLN A 85 -13.72 13.53 4.80
C GLN A 85 -13.88 13.17 3.32
N LYS A 86 -14.56 13.99 2.56
CA LYS A 86 -14.74 13.77 1.11
C LYS A 86 -13.40 13.69 0.40
N ARG A 87 -12.47 14.59 0.71
CA ARG A 87 -11.13 14.61 0.10
C ARG A 87 -10.33 13.36 0.44
N TYR A 88 -10.43 12.90 1.68
CA TYR A 88 -9.81 11.64 2.11
C TYR A 88 -10.38 10.45 1.33
N ASP A 89 -11.71 10.34 1.26
CA ASP A 89 -12.40 9.24 0.59
C ASP A 89 -12.11 9.24 -0.93
N ASP A 90 -12.19 10.41 -1.58
CA ASP A 90 -11.87 10.57 -3.01
C ASP A 90 -10.41 10.13 -3.31
N THR A 91 -9.48 10.50 -2.45
CA THR A 91 -8.07 10.12 -2.60
C THR A 91 -7.89 8.61 -2.42
N ALA A 92 -8.51 8.03 -1.39
CA ALA A 92 -8.44 6.60 -1.14
C ALA A 92 -9.00 5.79 -2.32
N LEU A 93 -10.17 6.17 -2.86
CA LEU A 93 -10.79 5.53 -4.02
C LEU A 93 -9.90 5.62 -5.27
N LEU A 94 -9.33 6.79 -5.56
CA LEU A 94 -8.48 6.97 -6.72
C LEU A 94 -7.16 6.20 -6.62
N LEU A 95 -6.61 6.02 -5.42
CA LEU A 95 -5.37 5.27 -5.19
C LEU A 95 -5.61 3.76 -5.12
N SER A 96 -6.77 3.30 -4.67
CA SER A 96 -7.09 1.86 -4.63
C SER A 96 -7.37 1.29 -6.01
N ALA A 97 -8.00 2.06 -6.90
CA ALA A 97 -8.41 1.57 -8.22
C ALA A 97 -7.27 0.98 -9.06
N PRO A 98 -6.06 1.59 -9.19
CA PRO A 98 -4.95 0.96 -9.90
C PRO A 98 -4.44 -0.32 -9.22
N VAL A 99 -4.50 -0.40 -7.90
CA VAL A 99 -4.10 -1.61 -7.15
C VAL A 99 -5.07 -2.76 -7.44
N GLU A 100 -6.37 -2.48 -7.42
CA GLU A 100 -7.42 -3.49 -7.59
C GLU A 100 -7.62 -3.90 -9.05
N HIS A 101 -7.59 -2.94 -9.97
CA HIS A 101 -7.96 -3.13 -11.38
C HIS A 101 -6.79 -3.06 -12.37
N GLY A 102 -5.57 -2.71 -11.91
CA GLY A 102 -4.39 -2.58 -12.78
C GLY A 102 -4.39 -1.32 -13.63
N PHE A 103 -3.47 -1.30 -14.62
CA PHE A 103 -3.21 -0.12 -15.46
C PHE A 103 -3.65 -0.29 -16.92
N GLU A 104 -4.40 -1.34 -17.24
CA GLU A 104 -4.81 -1.63 -18.61
C GLU A 104 -5.59 -0.46 -19.24
N PRO A 105 -5.26 -0.05 -20.49
CA PRO A 105 -5.95 1.02 -21.18
C PRO A 105 -7.47 0.79 -21.26
N GLY A 106 -8.24 1.77 -20.82
CA GLY A 106 -9.70 1.71 -20.78
C GLY A 106 -10.28 1.08 -19.52
N GLY A 107 -9.45 0.49 -18.64
CA GLY A 107 -9.85 -0.05 -17.34
C GLY A 107 -10.04 1.02 -16.25
N GLU A 108 -10.60 0.61 -15.12
CA GLU A 108 -10.92 1.50 -13.99
C GLU A 108 -9.66 2.12 -13.37
N GLY A 109 -8.58 1.34 -13.21
CA GLY A 109 -7.32 1.86 -12.69
C GLY A 109 -6.68 2.89 -13.62
N HIS A 110 -6.72 2.66 -14.94
CA HIS A 110 -6.28 3.65 -15.93
C HIS A 110 -7.13 4.93 -15.89
N ALA A 111 -8.46 4.79 -15.73
CA ALA A 111 -9.36 5.93 -15.59
C ALA A 111 -9.04 6.74 -14.32
N ALA A 112 -8.74 6.08 -13.20
CA ALA A 112 -8.32 6.72 -11.95
C ALA A 112 -7.02 7.52 -12.12
N ILE A 113 -5.99 6.95 -12.74
CA ILE A 113 -4.71 7.65 -13.02
C ILE A 113 -4.94 8.85 -13.93
N ARG A 114 -5.74 8.71 -14.98
CA ARG A 114 -6.10 9.85 -15.85
C ARG A 114 -6.79 10.96 -15.05
N ARG A 115 -7.67 10.62 -14.14
CA ARG A 115 -8.35 11.58 -13.27
C ARG A 115 -7.38 12.30 -12.34
N ILE A 116 -6.46 11.58 -11.73
CA ILE A 116 -5.38 12.14 -10.90
C ILE A 116 -4.57 13.14 -11.71
N ASN A 117 -4.09 12.75 -12.89
CA ASN A 117 -3.30 13.61 -13.76
C ASN A 117 -4.07 14.85 -14.21
N GLN A 118 -5.36 14.71 -14.53
CA GLN A 118 -6.22 15.83 -14.92
C GLN A 118 -6.41 16.83 -13.76
N MET A 119 -6.50 16.36 -12.51
CA MET A 119 -6.62 17.24 -11.35
C MET A 119 -5.30 17.96 -11.07
N HIS A 120 -4.19 17.24 -11.04
CA HIS A 120 -2.86 17.82 -10.80
C HIS A 120 -2.44 18.78 -11.89
N GLY A 121 -2.76 18.51 -13.15
CA GLY A 121 -2.44 19.40 -14.29
C GLY A 121 -3.14 20.77 -14.29
N ARG A 122 -3.99 21.06 -13.30
CA ARG A 122 -4.60 22.38 -13.09
C ARG A 122 -3.74 23.32 -12.24
N TYR A 123 -2.69 22.79 -11.65
CA TYR A 123 -1.82 23.51 -10.70
C TYR A 123 -0.38 23.45 -11.19
N ASP A 124 0.37 24.47 -10.85
CA ASP A 124 1.82 24.51 -11.11
C ASP A 124 2.55 23.77 -9.98
N ILE A 125 2.62 22.45 -10.10
CA ILE A 125 3.27 21.58 -9.12
C ILE A 125 4.66 21.22 -9.61
N SER A 126 5.68 21.48 -8.80
CA SER A 126 7.05 21.12 -9.15
C SER A 126 7.23 19.60 -9.27
N ASN A 127 8.13 19.17 -10.14
CA ASN A 127 8.48 17.74 -10.23
C ASN A 127 9.09 17.22 -8.92
N ASP A 128 9.79 18.06 -8.17
CA ASP A 128 10.39 17.69 -6.89
C ASP A 128 9.32 17.40 -5.83
N ASP A 129 8.24 18.20 -5.80
CA ASP A 129 7.08 17.96 -4.93
C ASP A 129 6.37 16.64 -5.30
N MET A 130 6.17 16.39 -6.61
CA MET A 130 5.59 15.13 -7.10
C MET A 130 6.45 13.93 -6.70
N LEU A 131 7.77 14.00 -6.88
CA LEU A 131 8.71 12.96 -6.49
C LEU A 131 8.74 12.75 -4.97
N TYR A 132 8.66 13.83 -4.18
CA TYR A 132 8.59 13.73 -2.74
C TYR A 132 7.33 12.97 -2.30
N VAL A 133 6.17 13.34 -2.83
CA VAL A 133 4.91 12.65 -2.54
C VAL A 133 5.01 11.17 -2.91
N LEU A 134 5.45 10.85 -4.13
CA LEU A 134 5.64 9.47 -4.56
C LEU A 134 6.59 8.71 -3.63
N ALA A 135 7.72 9.33 -3.26
CA ALA A 135 8.68 8.72 -2.34
C ALA A 135 8.06 8.40 -0.97
N THR A 136 7.13 9.21 -0.47
CA THR A 136 6.43 8.90 0.79
C THR A 136 5.55 7.66 0.67
N PHE A 137 4.87 7.46 -0.46
CA PHE A 137 4.05 6.25 -0.71
C PHE A 137 4.91 4.99 -0.87
N VAL A 138 6.10 5.10 -1.45
CA VAL A 138 7.00 3.96 -1.63
C VAL A 138 7.73 3.59 -0.33
N VAL A 139 8.16 4.58 0.46
CA VAL A 139 9.06 4.37 1.59
C VAL A 139 8.33 4.20 2.92
N CYS A 140 7.23 4.95 3.15
CA CYS A 140 6.55 4.91 4.45
C CYS A 140 5.93 3.55 4.76
N PRO A 141 5.19 2.87 3.85
CA PRO A 141 4.57 1.60 4.17
C PRO A 141 5.58 0.50 4.55
N PRO A 142 6.66 0.23 3.82
CA PRO A 142 7.65 -0.77 4.24
C PRO A 142 8.29 -0.47 5.60
N ARG A 143 8.60 0.81 5.87
CA ARG A 143 9.18 1.21 7.16
C ARG A 143 8.20 1.02 8.31
N TRP A 144 6.94 1.41 8.10
CA TRP A 144 5.88 1.26 9.10
C TRP A 144 5.60 -0.21 9.40
N ILE A 145 5.41 -1.02 8.37
CA ILE A 145 5.17 -2.46 8.50
C ILE A 145 6.32 -3.13 9.25
N ASN A 146 7.57 -2.85 8.88
CA ASN A 146 8.72 -3.42 9.56
C ASN A 146 8.85 -3.00 11.02
N ALA A 147 8.31 -1.84 11.42
CA ALA A 147 8.40 -1.33 12.79
C ALA A 147 7.22 -1.76 13.68
N TYR A 148 6.03 -1.89 13.14
CA TYR A 148 4.80 -1.97 13.93
C TYR A 148 3.90 -3.16 13.64
N GLU A 149 4.11 -3.88 12.53
CA GLU A 149 3.30 -5.02 12.17
C GLU A 149 3.82 -6.33 12.79
N TRP A 150 2.98 -7.35 12.75
CA TRP A 150 3.23 -8.65 13.38
C TRP A 150 4.42 -9.43 12.78
N ARG A 151 4.90 -9.05 11.60
CA ARG A 151 6.15 -9.48 10.97
C ARG A 151 6.71 -8.41 10.05
N SER A 152 8.00 -8.47 9.82
CA SER A 152 8.66 -7.66 8.79
C SER A 152 8.36 -8.17 7.38
N LEU A 153 8.47 -7.29 6.40
CA LEU A 153 8.47 -7.64 4.99
C LEU A 153 9.74 -8.43 4.62
N THR A 154 9.58 -9.38 3.72
CA THR A 154 10.71 -10.02 3.04
C THR A 154 11.28 -9.09 1.97
N GLN A 155 12.52 -9.35 1.51
CA GLN A 155 13.11 -8.56 0.43
C GLN A 155 12.28 -8.64 -0.85
N ARG A 156 11.73 -9.80 -1.21
CA ARG A 156 10.85 -9.97 -2.38
C ARG A 156 9.58 -9.13 -2.27
N GLU A 157 8.99 -9.01 -1.09
CA GLU A 157 7.83 -8.15 -0.85
C GLU A 157 8.17 -6.67 -1.01
N ILE A 158 9.34 -6.25 -0.52
CA ILE A 158 9.85 -4.88 -0.73
C ILE A 158 10.10 -4.60 -2.21
N ASP A 159 10.73 -5.54 -2.92
CA ASP A 159 11.01 -5.42 -4.35
C ASP A 159 9.71 -5.36 -5.15
N GLY A 160 8.72 -6.20 -4.83
CA GLY A 160 7.41 -6.19 -5.47
C GLY A 160 6.66 -4.87 -5.31
N VAL A 161 6.56 -4.36 -4.09
CA VAL A 161 5.93 -3.05 -3.83
C VAL A 161 6.70 -1.92 -4.52
N THR A 162 8.04 -1.96 -4.50
CA THR A 162 8.85 -0.93 -5.17
C THR A 162 8.67 -0.97 -6.69
N ASN A 163 8.62 -2.15 -7.29
CA ASN A 163 8.40 -2.30 -8.72
C ASN A 163 6.99 -1.88 -9.16
N TYR A 164 6.00 -1.99 -8.28
CA TYR A 164 4.64 -1.51 -8.56
C TYR A 164 4.58 -0.01 -8.83
N TYR A 165 5.45 0.79 -8.22
CA TYR A 165 5.51 2.25 -8.38
C TYR A 165 6.47 2.71 -9.49
N ARG A 166 7.04 1.81 -10.27
CA ARG A 166 7.88 2.13 -11.43
C ARG A 166 7.07 2.31 -12.69
#